data_262606b47e60672315173750e35ad81b
#
_entry.id   262606b47e60672315173750e35ad81b
#
_cell.length_a   1.000
_cell.length_b   1.000
_cell.length_c   1.000
_cell.angle_alpha   90.00
_cell.angle_beta   90.00
_cell.angle_gamma   90.00
#
_symmetry.space_group_name_H-M   'P 1'
#
loop_
_entity.id
_entity.type
_entity.pdbx_description
1 polymer ?
#
loop_
_entity_poly.entity_id
_entity_poly.type
_entity_poly.pdbx_seq_one_letter_code
_entity_poly.pdbx_strand_id
1 'polypeptide(L)'
;AYEIPKRDWSSDVCSSDLGTHGFYHKSKLVPGVETLPWFLRFIDQWFEKFGGVTAGYAKQNNRQVLEEKNGIKLAPAICYESIYGDFLRQYVKKGANLITIITNDGWWKKTPGHIQHFHYARLRAIETGCWVARSANTGISGFINPKGAVVEYKGYGIAAVCAQSISLTNHSPTFYVQHGDWLFKWIVVLTIILLLISLLPKFRQ
;
A
#
# COMPACT_ATOMS: atom_id res chain seq x y z
N ALA A 1 -22.41 13.59 15.19
CA ALA A 1 -21.32 12.62 15.10
C ALA A 1 -21.94 11.29 14.74
N TYR A 2 -21.73 10.81 13.52
CA TYR A 2 -22.11 9.44 13.14
C TYR A 2 -21.07 8.51 13.73
N GLU A 3 -21.45 7.67 14.69
CA GLU A 3 -20.66 6.51 15.07
C GLU A 3 -20.70 5.51 13.92
N ILE A 4 -19.62 5.42 13.18
CA ILE A 4 -19.44 4.38 12.17
C ILE A 4 -19.20 3.07 12.93
N PRO A 5 -20.03 2.03 12.73
CA PRO A 5 -19.85 0.75 13.41
C PRO A 5 -18.45 0.20 13.15
N LYS A 6 -17.78 -0.27 14.19
CA LYS A 6 -16.41 -0.80 14.13
C LYS A 6 -16.19 -1.98 13.16
N ARG A 7 -17.24 -2.49 12.54
CA ARG A 7 -17.21 -3.69 11.68
C ARG A 7 -16.95 -3.44 10.20
N ASP A 8 -17.12 -2.22 9.68
CA ASP A 8 -17.25 -2.02 8.22
C ASP A 8 -16.07 -1.31 7.55
N TRP A 9 -15.00 -1.01 8.27
CA TRP A 9 -13.85 -0.32 7.70
C TRP A 9 -13.05 -1.11 6.67
N SER A 10 -13.24 -2.42 6.58
CA SER A 10 -12.43 -3.26 5.69
C SER A 10 -13.14 -3.73 4.44
N SER A 11 -14.47 -3.64 4.38
CA SER A 11 -15.23 -4.20 3.27
C SER A 11 -15.80 -3.18 2.29
N ASP A 12 -16.04 -1.94 2.71
CA ASP A 12 -16.84 -0.99 1.90
C ASP A 12 -16.04 0.11 1.20
N VAL A 13 -14.72 0.07 1.23
CA VAL A 13 -13.87 1.18 0.80
C VAL A 13 -13.73 1.30 -0.72
N CYS A 14 -14.26 0.38 -1.50
CA CYS A 14 -14.21 0.44 -2.95
C CYS A 14 -15.50 -0.01 -3.61
N SER A 15 -16.66 0.52 -3.21
CA SER A 15 -17.76 0.60 -4.14
C SER A 15 -17.56 1.86 -4.97
N SER A 16 -17.01 1.75 -6.15
CA SER A 16 -17.03 2.86 -7.10
C SER A 16 -18.42 2.92 -7.70
N ASP A 17 -19.09 4.06 -7.63
CA ASP A 17 -20.30 4.38 -8.39
C ASP A 17 -20.08 4.34 -9.92
N LEU A 18 -18.94 3.89 -10.37
CA LEU A 18 -18.44 3.88 -11.74
C LEU A 18 -18.83 2.62 -12.53
N GLY A 19 -19.80 1.85 -12.04
CA GLY A 19 -20.50 0.86 -12.88
C GLY A 19 -19.85 -0.50 -13.09
N THR A 20 -18.69 -0.76 -12.51
CA THR A 20 -18.12 -2.10 -12.38
C THR A 20 -18.08 -2.47 -10.89
N HIS A 21 -18.96 -3.40 -10.50
CA HIS A 21 -19.05 -3.85 -9.11
C HIS A 21 -17.86 -4.76 -8.76
N GLY A 22 -16.78 -4.16 -8.31
CA GLY A 22 -15.63 -4.89 -7.77
C GLY A 22 -15.43 -4.56 -6.30
N PHE A 23 -15.42 -5.56 -5.44
CA PHE A 23 -15.02 -5.41 -4.04
C PHE A 23 -13.52 -5.70 -3.90
N TYR A 24 -12.82 -4.86 -3.17
CA TYR A 24 -11.44 -5.09 -2.82
C TYR A 24 -11.30 -5.28 -1.31
N HIS A 25 -10.76 -6.41 -0.89
CA HIS A 25 -10.43 -6.69 0.50
C HIS A 25 -8.95 -6.49 0.75
N LYS A 26 -8.61 -5.83 1.84
CA LYS A 26 -7.24 -5.57 2.23
C LYS A 26 -6.40 -6.85 2.28
N SER A 27 -5.26 -6.85 1.60
CA SER A 27 -4.37 -8.01 1.48
C SER A 27 -3.25 -8.01 2.51
N LYS A 28 -2.76 -6.83 2.91
CA LYS A 28 -1.66 -6.66 3.86
C LYS A 28 -2.15 -5.99 5.13
N LEU A 29 -2.39 -6.80 6.14
CA LEU A 29 -2.80 -6.33 7.46
C LEU A 29 -1.61 -5.73 8.22
N VAL A 30 -1.88 -4.75 9.07
CA VAL A 30 -0.87 -4.09 9.91
C VAL A 30 -0.52 -5.03 11.08
N PRO A 31 0.76 -5.48 11.16
CA PRO A 31 1.18 -6.31 12.30
C PRO A 31 1.07 -5.53 13.60
N GLY A 32 0.57 -6.18 14.65
CA GLY A 32 0.42 -5.57 15.97
C GLY A 32 -0.79 -4.63 16.12
N VAL A 33 -1.59 -4.41 15.08
CA VAL A 33 -2.84 -3.63 15.13
C VAL A 33 -4.01 -4.41 14.55
N GLU A 34 -3.84 -4.95 13.35
CA GLU A 34 -4.88 -5.68 12.62
C GLU A 34 -4.64 -7.21 12.64
N THR A 35 -3.47 -7.65 13.03
CA THR A 35 -3.13 -9.07 13.14
C THR A 35 -2.04 -9.30 14.16
N LEU A 36 -2.15 -10.40 14.91
CA LEU A 36 -1.09 -10.92 15.76
C LEU A 36 -0.38 -12.09 15.09
N PRO A 37 0.95 -12.20 15.24
CA PRO A 37 1.68 -13.41 14.88
C PRO A 37 1.08 -14.62 15.62
N TRP A 38 1.06 -15.77 14.95
CA TRP A 38 0.45 -16.98 15.48
C TRP A 38 0.98 -17.40 16.88
N PHE A 39 2.25 -17.13 17.15
CA PHE A 39 2.91 -17.44 18.42
C PHE A 39 2.56 -16.48 19.57
N LEU A 40 1.87 -15.36 19.27
CA LEU A 40 1.38 -14.38 20.25
C LEU A 40 -0.13 -14.47 20.47
N ARG A 41 -0.81 -15.46 19.91
CA ARG A 41 -2.27 -15.60 20.06
C ARG A 41 -2.72 -15.81 21.49
N PHE A 42 -1.84 -16.27 22.37
CA PHE A 42 -2.16 -16.43 23.79
C PHE A 42 -2.43 -15.09 24.51
N ILE A 43 -2.07 -13.95 23.90
CA ILE A 43 -2.35 -12.62 24.43
C ILE A 43 -3.51 -11.91 23.70
N ASP A 44 -4.31 -12.61 22.91
CA ASP A 44 -5.40 -12.03 22.09
C ASP A 44 -6.32 -11.13 22.93
N GLN A 45 -6.79 -11.58 24.08
CA GLN A 45 -7.67 -10.81 24.97
C GLN A 45 -7.02 -9.54 25.52
N TRP A 46 -5.73 -9.60 25.78
CA TRP A 46 -4.95 -8.45 26.24
C TRP A 46 -4.75 -7.45 25.09
N PHE A 47 -4.46 -7.98 23.91
CA PHE A 47 -4.27 -7.20 22.68
C PHE A 47 -5.55 -6.41 22.29
N GLU A 48 -6.73 -7.01 22.43
CA GLU A 48 -8.01 -6.33 22.18
C GLU A 48 -8.26 -5.16 23.13
N LYS A 49 -7.84 -5.24 24.38
CA LYS A 49 -7.94 -4.14 25.35
C LYS A 49 -7.15 -2.90 24.93
N PHE A 50 -6.11 -3.05 24.13
CA PHE A 50 -5.30 -1.96 23.60
C PHE A 50 -5.73 -1.51 22.19
N GLY A 51 -6.91 -1.93 21.74
CA GLY A 51 -7.48 -1.51 20.46
C GLY A 51 -7.02 -2.32 19.25
N GLY A 52 -6.34 -3.44 19.48
CA GLY A 52 -6.08 -4.42 18.43
C GLY A 52 -7.34 -5.20 18.08
N VAL A 53 -7.41 -5.76 16.87
CA VAL A 53 -8.53 -6.57 16.41
C VAL A 53 -8.02 -7.98 16.11
N THR A 54 -8.56 -8.96 16.84
CA THR A 54 -8.24 -10.38 16.64
C THR A 54 -9.25 -11.10 15.77
N ALA A 55 -10.48 -10.56 15.67
CA ALA A 55 -11.53 -11.09 14.79
C ALA A 55 -11.14 -10.85 13.32
N GLY A 56 -10.88 -11.93 12.60
CA GLY A 56 -10.29 -11.94 11.27
C GLY A 56 -10.94 -10.97 10.27
N TYR A 57 -10.14 -10.07 9.76
CA TYR A 57 -10.50 -9.28 8.60
C TYR A 57 -10.59 -10.17 7.35
N ALA A 58 -11.56 -9.91 6.49
CA ALA A 58 -11.57 -10.50 5.17
C ALA A 58 -10.27 -10.14 4.45
N LYS A 59 -9.53 -11.15 3.98
CA LYS A 59 -8.24 -10.98 3.34
C LYS A 59 -8.29 -11.50 1.91
N GLN A 60 -7.87 -10.65 0.97
CA GLN A 60 -7.76 -11.04 -0.43
C GLN A 60 -6.32 -11.41 -0.77
N ASN A 61 -6.12 -12.63 -1.28
CA ASN A 61 -4.78 -13.09 -1.68
C ASN A 61 -4.42 -12.68 -3.11
N ASN A 62 -5.42 -12.52 -3.97
CA ASN A 62 -5.23 -12.19 -5.38
C ASN A 62 -5.25 -10.67 -5.60
N ARG A 63 -4.29 -10.16 -6.39
CA ARG A 63 -4.30 -8.76 -6.88
C ARG A 63 -5.25 -8.71 -8.05
N GLN A 64 -6.40 -8.06 -7.84
CA GLN A 64 -7.39 -7.84 -8.88
C GLN A 64 -7.31 -6.38 -9.30
N VAL A 65 -7.05 -6.15 -10.59
CA VAL A 65 -7.16 -4.83 -11.19
C VAL A 65 -8.63 -4.53 -11.38
N LEU A 66 -9.06 -3.34 -10.96
CA LEU A 66 -10.43 -2.88 -11.17
C LEU A 66 -10.48 -2.10 -12.48
N GLU A 67 -11.26 -2.57 -13.44
CA GLU A 67 -11.34 -1.96 -14.76
C GLU A 67 -12.60 -1.09 -14.88
N GLU A 68 -12.40 0.12 -15.39
CA GLU A 68 -13.43 1.10 -15.64
C GLU A 68 -13.71 1.25 -17.15
N LYS A 69 -14.90 1.80 -17.49
CA LYS A 69 -15.36 1.91 -18.88
C LYS A 69 -14.44 2.70 -19.81
N ASN A 70 -13.66 3.63 -19.29
CA ASN A 70 -12.81 4.53 -20.08
C ASN A 70 -11.35 4.08 -20.20
N GLY A 71 -11.07 2.80 -20.01
CA GLY A 71 -9.71 2.26 -20.07
C GLY A 71 -8.88 2.54 -18.80
N ILE A 72 -9.51 3.06 -17.75
CA ILE A 72 -8.89 3.22 -16.44
C ILE A 72 -8.79 1.85 -15.78
N LYS A 73 -7.58 1.49 -15.37
CA LYS A 73 -7.29 0.24 -14.69
C LYS A 73 -6.67 0.55 -13.33
N LEU A 74 -7.46 0.37 -12.27
CA LEU A 74 -7.09 0.78 -10.93
C LEU A 74 -6.28 -0.30 -10.21
N ALA A 75 -5.20 0.13 -9.54
CA ALA A 75 -4.50 -0.63 -8.53
C ALA A 75 -4.93 -0.13 -7.14
N PRO A 76 -5.91 -0.77 -6.48
CA PRO A 76 -6.36 -0.34 -5.16
C PRO A 76 -5.32 -0.72 -4.10
N ALA A 77 -5.12 0.19 -3.14
CA ALA A 77 -4.30 -0.04 -1.95
C ALA A 77 -4.93 0.59 -0.73
N ILE A 78 -5.07 -0.18 0.33
CA ILE A 78 -5.63 0.28 1.59
C ILE A 78 -4.51 0.51 2.61
N CYS A 79 -4.31 1.78 3.00
CA CYS A 79 -3.43 2.19 4.08
C CYS A 79 -2.00 1.60 3.94
N TYR A 80 -1.64 0.73 4.87
CA TYR A 80 -0.34 0.07 4.98
C TYR A 80 0.12 -0.68 3.72
N GLU A 81 -0.80 -1.08 2.84
CA GLU A 81 -0.45 -1.75 1.58
C GLU A 81 0.41 -0.88 0.67
N SER A 82 0.25 0.44 0.73
CA SER A 82 0.99 1.39 -0.08
C SER A 82 2.49 1.46 0.20
N ILE A 83 2.94 0.95 1.36
CA ILE A 83 4.37 0.88 1.67
C ILE A 83 5.12 -0.25 0.95
N TYR A 84 4.38 -1.25 0.45
CA TYR A 84 4.98 -2.40 -0.22
C TYR A 84 5.09 -2.18 -1.73
N GLY A 85 6.30 -1.90 -2.23
CA GLY A 85 6.55 -1.70 -3.66
C GLY A 85 6.21 -2.91 -4.50
N ASP A 86 6.68 -4.10 -4.12
CA ASP A 86 6.39 -5.34 -4.85
C ASP A 86 4.90 -5.66 -4.90
N PHE A 87 4.14 -5.27 -3.87
CA PHE A 87 2.69 -5.45 -3.85
C PHE A 87 2.01 -4.62 -4.96
N LEU A 88 2.32 -3.33 -5.07
CA LEU A 88 1.73 -2.44 -6.08
C LEU A 88 2.28 -2.71 -7.48
N ARG A 89 3.56 -3.05 -7.59
CA ARG A 89 4.17 -3.47 -8.85
C ARG A 89 3.39 -4.58 -9.55
N GLN A 90 2.86 -5.55 -8.78
CA GLN A 90 2.12 -6.68 -9.33
C GLN A 90 0.78 -6.27 -9.98
N TYR A 91 0.13 -5.21 -9.50
CA TYR A 91 -1.05 -4.64 -10.17
C TYR A 91 -0.66 -3.99 -11.51
N VAL A 92 0.41 -3.19 -11.50
CA VAL A 92 0.87 -2.53 -12.74
C VAL A 92 1.35 -3.56 -13.75
N LYS A 93 1.99 -4.65 -13.32
CA LYS A 93 2.34 -5.77 -14.19
C LYS A 93 1.13 -6.45 -14.80
N LYS A 94 -0.04 -6.39 -14.15
CA LYS A 94 -1.33 -6.87 -14.66
C LYS A 94 -2.09 -5.82 -15.48
N GLY A 95 -1.47 -4.68 -15.78
CA GLY A 95 -2.01 -3.63 -16.63
C GLY A 95 -2.68 -2.47 -15.91
N ALA A 96 -2.60 -2.37 -14.58
CA ALA A 96 -3.09 -1.18 -13.88
C ALA A 96 -2.30 0.07 -14.32
N ASN A 97 -3.01 1.17 -14.54
CA ASN A 97 -2.45 2.44 -15.02
C ASN A 97 -2.69 3.62 -14.08
N LEU A 98 -3.43 3.40 -12.99
CA LEU A 98 -3.66 4.36 -11.91
C LEU A 98 -3.61 3.63 -10.56
N ILE A 99 -2.83 4.13 -9.63
CA ILE A 99 -2.81 3.65 -8.25
C ILE A 99 -3.77 4.50 -7.41
N THR A 100 -4.68 3.85 -6.70
CA THR A 100 -5.58 4.52 -5.76
C THR A 100 -5.25 4.08 -4.34
N ILE A 101 -4.95 5.05 -3.46
CA ILE A 101 -4.61 4.79 -2.06
C ILE A 101 -5.69 5.40 -1.18
N ILE A 102 -6.29 4.58 -0.33
CA ILE A 102 -7.24 5.02 0.68
C ILE A 102 -6.67 4.69 2.05
N THR A 103 -6.64 5.68 2.94
CA THR A 103 -5.99 5.50 4.25
C THR A 103 -6.63 6.32 5.35
N ASN A 104 -6.46 5.84 6.58
CA ASN A 104 -6.71 6.62 7.78
C ASN A 104 -5.38 6.87 8.49
N ASP A 105 -4.82 8.06 8.30
CA ASP A 105 -3.57 8.47 8.92
C ASP A 105 -3.75 9.05 10.34
N GLY A 106 -4.97 9.05 10.86
CA GLY A 106 -5.29 9.53 12.21
C GLY A 106 -4.52 8.80 13.32
N TRP A 107 -4.10 7.56 13.07
CA TRP A 107 -3.23 6.78 13.97
C TRP A 107 -1.91 7.48 14.28
N TRP A 108 -1.37 8.20 13.30
CA TRP A 108 -0.09 8.91 13.43
C TRP A 108 -0.23 10.24 14.18
N LYS A 109 -1.47 10.76 14.36
CA LYS A 109 -1.72 12.12 14.85
C LYS A 109 -0.86 13.13 14.05
N LYS A 110 -0.44 14.24 14.68
CA LYS A 110 0.44 15.24 14.05
C LYS A 110 1.94 14.87 14.13
N THR A 111 2.29 13.59 14.10
CA THR A 111 3.69 13.15 14.09
C THR A 111 4.23 13.06 12.66
N PRO A 112 5.55 12.95 12.43
CA PRO A 112 6.13 12.76 11.11
C PRO A 112 5.65 11.49 10.37
N GLY A 113 5.01 10.55 11.07
CA GLY A 113 4.57 9.27 10.50
C GLY A 113 3.62 9.42 9.31
N HIS A 114 2.64 10.33 9.38
CA HIS A 114 1.72 10.56 8.26
C HIS A 114 2.43 11.19 7.05
N ILE A 115 3.47 12.00 7.27
CA ILE A 115 4.29 12.59 6.20
C ILE A 115 5.11 11.48 5.52
N GLN A 116 5.75 10.61 6.30
CA GLN A 116 6.48 9.46 5.77
C GLN A 116 5.56 8.54 4.97
N HIS A 117 4.35 8.26 5.49
CA HIS A 117 3.37 7.44 4.78
C HIS A 117 2.96 8.08 3.44
N PHE A 118 2.82 9.40 3.39
CA PHE A 118 2.61 10.11 2.13
C PHE A 118 3.80 10.01 1.17
N HIS A 119 5.03 10.07 1.67
CA HIS A 119 6.23 9.91 0.83
C HIS A 119 6.36 8.51 0.23
N TYR A 120 5.85 7.47 0.87
CA TYR A 120 5.76 6.15 0.23
C TYR A 120 4.87 6.18 -1.02
N ALA A 121 3.77 6.93 -1.02
CA ALA A 121 2.95 7.08 -2.22
C ALA A 121 3.72 7.73 -3.39
N ARG A 122 4.59 8.71 -3.09
CA ARG A 122 5.49 9.31 -4.10
C ARG A 122 6.49 8.29 -4.66
N LEU A 123 7.06 7.47 -3.77
CA LEU A 123 7.96 6.40 -4.19
C LEU A 123 7.24 5.39 -5.09
N ARG A 124 5.99 5.02 -4.75
CA ARG A 124 5.18 4.13 -5.61
C ARG A 124 4.95 4.72 -6.99
N ALA A 125 4.67 6.02 -7.09
CA ALA A 125 4.51 6.68 -8.39
C ALA A 125 5.78 6.55 -9.25
N ILE A 126 6.96 6.80 -8.68
CA ILE A 126 8.24 6.71 -9.38
C ILE A 126 8.54 5.27 -9.80
N GLU A 127 8.42 4.31 -8.87
CA GLU A 127 8.73 2.90 -9.11
C GLU A 127 7.85 2.29 -10.21
N THR A 128 6.61 2.69 -10.26
CA THR A 128 5.63 2.10 -11.17
C THR A 128 5.45 2.89 -12.46
N GLY A 129 5.83 4.17 -12.49
CA GLY A 129 5.53 5.07 -13.59
C GLY A 129 4.04 5.44 -13.69
N CYS A 130 3.25 5.18 -12.64
CA CYS A 130 1.82 5.45 -12.63
C CYS A 130 1.50 6.70 -11.82
N TRP A 131 0.40 7.35 -12.18
CA TRP A 131 -0.22 8.33 -11.30
C TRP A 131 -0.72 7.68 -10.03
N VAL A 132 -0.68 8.43 -8.94
CA VAL A 132 -1.25 8.03 -7.65
C VAL A 132 -2.31 9.05 -7.24
N ALA A 133 -3.53 8.57 -7.04
CA ALA A 133 -4.62 9.31 -6.39
C ALA A 133 -4.72 8.80 -4.94
N ARG A 134 -4.50 9.69 -3.98
CA ARG A 134 -4.50 9.35 -2.55
C ARG A 134 -5.59 10.10 -1.81
N SER A 135 -6.43 9.37 -1.11
CA SER A 135 -7.45 9.88 -0.20
C SER A 135 -7.13 9.44 1.24
N ALA A 136 -7.01 10.41 2.13
CA ALA A 136 -6.73 10.17 3.53
C ALA A 136 -7.81 10.82 4.40
N ASN A 137 -8.35 10.07 5.35
CA ASN A 137 -9.36 10.60 6.28
C ASN A 137 -8.84 11.82 7.05
N THR A 138 -7.65 11.71 7.66
CA THR A 138 -7.05 12.78 8.46
C THR A 138 -5.67 13.22 7.92
N GLY A 139 -5.06 12.41 7.06
CA GLY A 139 -3.72 12.63 6.52
C GLY A 139 -3.67 13.57 5.32
N ILE A 140 -2.63 13.41 4.51
CA ILE A 140 -2.44 14.20 3.30
C ILE A 140 -3.15 13.48 2.14
N SER A 141 -4.13 14.15 1.53
CA SER A 141 -4.80 13.72 0.31
C SER A 141 -4.21 14.44 -0.90
N GLY A 142 -4.22 13.82 -2.07
CA GLY A 142 -3.76 14.50 -3.28
C GLY A 142 -3.38 13.60 -4.43
N PHE A 143 -2.85 14.22 -5.49
CA PHE A 143 -2.43 13.58 -6.72
C PHE A 143 -0.92 13.69 -6.90
N ILE A 144 -0.31 12.58 -7.29
CA ILE A 144 1.14 12.46 -7.48
C ILE A 144 1.37 11.95 -8.90
N ASN A 145 2.19 12.65 -9.65
CA ASN A 145 2.51 12.25 -11.03
C ASN A 145 3.55 11.11 -11.08
N PRO A 146 3.76 10.46 -12.24
CA PRO A 146 4.72 9.37 -12.40
C PRO A 146 6.17 9.70 -12.06
N LYS A 147 6.52 10.97 -11.97
CA LYS A 147 7.85 11.45 -11.54
C LYS A 147 7.95 11.65 -10.02
N GLY A 148 6.89 11.34 -9.27
CA GLY A 148 6.83 11.53 -7.82
C GLY A 148 6.58 12.98 -7.39
N ALA A 149 6.29 13.89 -8.31
CA ALA A 149 5.92 15.27 -7.97
C ALA A 149 4.45 15.33 -7.54
N VAL A 150 4.22 16.05 -6.44
CA VAL A 150 2.87 16.30 -5.93
C VAL A 150 2.28 17.45 -6.75
N VAL A 151 1.17 17.17 -7.44
CA VAL A 151 0.52 18.15 -8.33
C VAL A 151 -0.54 18.95 -7.59
N GLU A 152 -1.37 18.26 -6.83
CA GLU A 152 -2.37 18.85 -5.94
C GLU A 152 -2.39 18.08 -4.63
N TYR A 153 -2.56 18.81 -3.51
CA TYR A 153 -2.70 18.16 -2.21
C TYR A 153 -3.49 19.02 -1.22
N LYS A 154 -4.05 18.33 -0.22
CA LYS A 154 -4.64 18.94 0.98
C LYS A 154 -3.93 18.38 2.20
N GLY A 155 -3.62 19.27 3.13
CA GLY A 155 -2.85 18.93 4.33
C GLY A 155 -3.62 18.12 5.36
N TYR A 156 -2.93 17.77 6.43
CA TYR A 156 -3.47 17.00 7.54
C TYR A 156 -4.64 17.72 8.22
N GLY A 157 -5.75 17.00 8.42
CA GLY A 157 -6.93 17.49 9.14
C GLY A 157 -7.76 18.55 8.41
N ILE A 158 -7.53 18.74 7.12
CA ILE A 158 -8.30 19.69 6.30
C ILE A 158 -9.39 18.92 5.55
N ALA A 159 -10.66 19.24 5.83
CA ALA A 159 -11.80 18.73 5.07
C ALA A 159 -11.85 19.45 3.72
N ALA A 160 -11.51 18.75 2.64
CA ALA A 160 -11.47 19.33 1.30
C ALA A 160 -11.59 18.25 0.21
N VAL A 161 -11.90 18.70 -0.99
CA VAL A 161 -11.89 17.88 -2.21
C VAL A 161 -10.67 18.22 -3.04
N CYS A 162 -10.02 17.22 -3.62
CA CYS A 162 -9.01 17.38 -4.65
C CYS A 162 -9.56 16.87 -5.98
N ALA A 163 -9.32 17.60 -7.05
CA ALA A 163 -9.66 17.19 -8.41
C ALA A 163 -8.51 17.49 -9.36
N GLN A 164 -8.11 16.52 -10.17
CA GLN A 164 -7.00 16.64 -11.08
C GLN A 164 -7.29 15.90 -12.39
N SER A 165 -7.07 16.55 -13.51
CA SER A 165 -7.01 15.87 -14.80
C SER A 165 -5.68 15.13 -14.91
N ILE A 166 -5.74 13.81 -15.11
CA ILE A 166 -4.58 12.97 -15.26
C ILE A 166 -4.53 12.36 -16.65
N SER A 167 -3.33 12.29 -17.23
CA SER A 167 -3.12 11.59 -18.48
C SER A 167 -2.74 10.15 -18.20
N LEU A 168 -3.62 9.22 -18.52
CA LEU A 168 -3.35 7.80 -18.46
C LEU A 168 -2.61 7.40 -19.74
N THR A 169 -1.31 7.46 -19.69
CA THR A 169 -0.47 6.99 -20.79
C THR A 169 -0.14 5.52 -20.59
N ASN A 170 -0.26 4.74 -21.65
CA ASN A 170 0.25 3.38 -21.68
C ASN A 170 1.78 3.43 -21.75
N HIS A 171 2.40 3.71 -20.62
CA HIS A 171 3.86 3.68 -20.51
C HIS A 171 4.37 2.24 -20.54
N SER A 172 5.52 2.06 -21.17
CA SER A 172 6.26 0.82 -21.00
C SER A 172 6.54 0.61 -19.50
N PRO A 173 6.38 -0.61 -18.99
CA PRO A 173 6.63 -0.89 -17.59
C PRO A 173 8.04 -0.46 -17.18
N THR A 174 8.17 0.21 -16.04
CA THR A 174 9.48 0.61 -15.51
C THR A 174 10.36 -0.60 -15.26
N PHE A 175 11.66 -0.38 -15.13
CA PHE A 175 12.60 -1.44 -14.76
C PHE A 175 12.17 -2.14 -13.46
N TYR A 176 11.72 -1.36 -12.45
CA TYR A 176 11.25 -1.93 -11.21
C TYR A 176 9.98 -2.77 -11.38
N VAL A 177 9.04 -2.33 -12.21
CA VAL A 177 7.83 -3.14 -12.50
C VAL A 177 8.20 -4.49 -13.11
N GLN A 178 9.20 -4.52 -13.97
CA GLN A 178 9.62 -5.76 -14.63
C GLN A 178 10.39 -6.69 -13.68
N HIS A 179 11.37 -6.20 -12.93
CA HIS A 179 12.33 -6.99 -12.18
C HIS A 179 12.07 -7.05 -10.67
N GLY A 180 11.36 -6.03 -10.10
CA GLY A 180 11.11 -5.93 -8.66
C GLY A 180 12.40 -5.78 -7.86
N ASP A 181 12.43 -6.37 -6.67
CA ASP A 181 13.55 -6.30 -5.74
C ASP A 181 14.68 -7.30 -6.10
N TRP A 182 15.04 -7.36 -7.38
CA TRP A 182 16.04 -8.30 -7.87
C TRP A 182 17.42 -8.10 -7.20
N LEU A 183 17.82 -6.86 -7.01
CA LEU A 183 19.11 -6.53 -6.38
C LEU A 183 19.20 -7.06 -4.95
N PHE A 184 18.12 -6.90 -4.17
CA PHE A 184 18.03 -7.46 -2.82
C PHE A 184 18.23 -8.98 -2.82
N LYS A 185 17.59 -9.69 -3.76
CA LYS A 185 17.75 -11.15 -3.88
C LYS A 185 19.20 -11.55 -4.13
N TRP A 186 19.88 -10.85 -5.03
CA TRP A 186 21.32 -11.10 -5.31
C TRP A 186 22.20 -10.79 -4.11
N ILE A 187 21.93 -9.68 -3.38
CA ILE A 187 22.68 -9.34 -2.17
C ILE A 187 22.50 -10.43 -1.12
N VAL A 188 21.29 -10.95 -0.91
CA VAL A 188 21.02 -12.04 0.04
C VAL A 188 21.81 -13.29 -0.35
N VAL A 189 21.77 -13.69 -1.62
CA VAL A 189 22.52 -14.86 -2.12
C VAL A 189 24.02 -14.67 -1.89
N LEU A 190 24.57 -13.52 -2.26
CA LEU A 190 25.99 -13.20 -2.07
C LEU A 190 26.36 -13.25 -0.58
N THR A 191 25.53 -12.66 0.28
CA THR A 191 25.77 -12.67 1.73
C THR A 191 25.81 -14.10 2.29
N ILE A 192 24.89 -14.97 1.85
CA ILE A 192 24.88 -16.38 2.27
C ILE A 192 26.15 -17.08 1.79
N ILE A 193 26.58 -16.88 0.54
CA ILE A 193 27.81 -17.46 0.00
C ILE A 193 29.04 -17.02 0.83
N LEU A 194 29.16 -15.73 1.09
CA LEU A 194 30.27 -15.18 1.88
C LEU A 194 30.29 -15.75 3.32
N LEU A 195 29.10 -15.88 3.91
CA LEU A 195 28.96 -16.48 5.23
C LEU A 195 29.43 -17.95 5.22
N LEU A 196 29.00 -18.73 4.24
CA LEU A 196 29.43 -20.13 4.10
C LEU A 196 30.93 -20.25 3.89
N ILE A 197 31.53 -19.38 3.07
CA ILE A 197 32.98 -19.34 2.87
C ILE A 197 33.70 -19.03 4.18
N SER A 198 33.19 -18.09 4.99
CA SER A 198 33.80 -17.71 6.27
C SER A 198 33.76 -18.84 7.33
N LEU A 199 32.87 -19.81 7.17
CA LEU A 199 32.76 -20.98 8.04
C LEU A 199 33.73 -22.10 7.66
N LEU A 200 34.36 -22.04 6.46
CA LEU A 200 35.35 -23.04 6.02
C LEU A 200 36.66 -22.88 6.82
N PRO A 201 37.24 -23.97 7.36
CA PRO A 201 38.39 -23.90 8.23
C PRO A 201 39.65 -23.33 7.56
N LYS A 202 39.73 -23.37 6.22
CA LYS A 202 40.86 -22.81 5.45
C LYS A 202 40.94 -21.28 5.41
N PHE A 203 39.86 -20.57 5.74
CA PHE A 203 39.78 -19.10 5.73
C PHE A 203 39.81 -18.48 7.13
N ARG A 204 40.08 -19.27 8.18
CA ARG A 204 40.18 -18.83 9.59
C ARG A 204 41.63 -18.56 10.06
N GLN A 205 42.63 -18.60 9.16
CA GLN A 205 44.01 -18.28 9.49
C GLN A 205 44.35 -16.82 9.14
#